data_217a22ca01b48e0f72143295f942a7b2
#
_entry.id   217a22ca01b48e0f72143295f942a7b2
#
_cell.length_a   1.000
_cell.length_b   1.000
_cell.length_c   1.000
_cell.angle_alpha   90.00
_cell.angle_beta   90.00
_cell.angle_gamma   90.00
#
_symmetry.space_group_name_H-M   'P 1'
#
loop_
_entity.id
_entity.type
_entity.pdbx_description
1 polymer ?
#
loop_
_entity_poly.entity_id
_entity_poly.type
_entity_poly.pdbx_seq_one_letter_code
_entity_poly.pdbx_strand_id
1 'polypeptide(L)'
;GRICPLNTAATEFVTKLCGKSSWRGYSANEIFAGWMIYYTEWETQPIIEVKSKAVQRMIGIDDKWACVKDFYNADNSYKLSGKSNDTSIPESVRKAIRDVDEKIQVITMFYNSEMLHIFPLSDGKSLRWYTPGSTDLPQGVGGAEFQFINHAMDYLVRYILANDVEGAKGIISKIGLYQKDKAGKVLPSAFEIKMEIAYNSLHSARWVTFLCLALAFAFCFLSF
;
A
#
# COMPACT_ATOMS: atom_id res chain seq x y z
N GLY A 1 12.04 3.21 7.61
CA GLY A 1 11.44 3.33 6.31
C GLY A 1 12.38 3.95 5.29
N ARG A 2 12.19 3.65 4.03
CA ARG A 2 12.92 4.24 2.90
C ARG A 2 11.98 5.09 2.06
N ILE A 3 12.52 6.08 1.37
CA ILE A 3 11.78 6.82 0.35
C ILE A 3 11.66 5.91 -0.87
N CYS A 4 10.45 5.65 -1.32
CA CYS A 4 10.19 4.81 -2.48
C CYS A 4 9.13 5.46 -3.40
N PRO A 5 9.09 5.09 -4.68
CA PRO A 5 8.02 5.50 -5.58
C PRO A 5 6.65 5.04 -5.09
N LEU A 6 5.60 5.79 -5.40
CA LEU A 6 4.22 5.39 -5.09
C LEU A 6 3.87 4.02 -5.71
N ASN A 7 4.44 3.69 -6.86
CA ASN A 7 4.31 2.38 -7.49
C ASN A 7 4.79 1.24 -6.57
N THR A 8 5.90 1.43 -5.85
CA THR A 8 6.41 0.44 -4.89
C THR A 8 5.42 0.25 -3.74
N ALA A 9 4.98 1.35 -3.12
CA ALA A 9 3.98 1.28 -2.04
C ALA A 9 2.69 0.61 -2.50
N ALA A 10 2.21 0.94 -3.70
CA ALA A 10 1.03 0.31 -4.30
C ALA A 10 1.24 -1.19 -4.53
N THR A 11 2.40 -1.59 -5.05
CA THR A 11 2.73 -3.00 -5.30
C THR A 11 2.81 -3.79 -4.00
N GLU A 12 3.45 -3.24 -2.97
CA GLU A 12 3.55 -3.86 -1.64
C GLU A 12 2.17 -4.00 -0.99
N PHE A 13 1.35 -2.94 -1.04
CA PHE A 13 -0.03 -2.96 -0.53
C PHE A 13 -0.86 -4.07 -1.18
N VAL A 14 -0.93 -4.10 -2.50
CA VAL A 14 -1.76 -5.08 -3.22
C VAL A 14 -1.22 -6.50 -3.04
N THR A 15 0.11 -6.67 -3.07
CA THR A 15 0.74 -7.98 -2.83
C THR A 15 0.47 -8.48 -1.42
N LYS A 16 0.45 -7.60 -0.41
CA LYS A 16 0.08 -7.97 0.96
C LYS A 16 -1.35 -8.48 1.02
N LEU A 17 -2.30 -7.85 0.33
CA LEU A 17 -3.70 -8.23 0.36
C LEU A 17 -3.97 -9.55 -0.40
N CYS A 18 -3.53 -9.65 -1.66
CA CYS A 18 -3.93 -10.74 -2.55
C CYS A 18 -2.78 -11.64 -3.03
N GLY A 19 -1.54 -11.43 -2.56
CA GLY A 19 -0.37 -12.22 -2.96
C GLY A 19 0.12 -11.98 -4.39
N LYS A 20 -0.40 -10.96 -5.08
CA LYS A 20 -0.06 -10.60 -6.47
C LYS A 20 0.02 -9.08 -6.60
N SER A 21 0.74 -8.60 -7.62
CA SER A 21 0.85 -7.16 -7.94
C SER A 21 -0.29 -6.62 -8.82
N SER A 22 -1.32 -7.43 -9.07
CA SER A 22 -2.53 -7.07 -9.82
C SER A 22 -3.70 -7.94 -9.39
N TRP A 23 -4.93 -7.46 -9.59
CA TRP A 23 -6.13 -8.20 -9.24
C TRP A 23 -7.28 -7.87 -10.19
N ARG A 24 -7.93 -8.90 -10.74
CA ARG A 24 -9.06 -8.79 -11.70
C ARG A 24 -8.82 -7.81 -12.86
N GLY A 25 -7.59 -7.76 -13.39
CA GLY A 25 -7.22 -6.88 -14.50
C GLY A 25 -6.74 -5.49 -14.09
N TYR A 26 -6.91 -5.09 -12.83
CA TYR A 26 -6.39 -3.83 -12.32
C TYR A 26 -4.93 -3.97 -11.89
N SER A 27 -4.12 -3.00 -12.24
CA SER A 27 -2.75 -2.85 -11.75
C SER A 27 -2.71 -2.44 -10.27
N ALA A 28 -1.57 -2.62 -9.62
CA ALA A 28 -1.39 -2.16 -8.24
C ALA A 28 -1.68 -0.67 -8.06
N ASN A 29 -1.26 0.17 -9.02
CA ASN A 29 -1.51 1.62 -8.96
C ASN A 29 -3.00 1.96 -9.04
N GLU A 30 -3.76 1.28 -9.91
CA GLU A 30 -5.20 1.49 -10.03
C GLU A 30 -5.95 1.05 -8.78
N ILE A 31 -5.56 -0.10 -8.20
CA ILE A 31 -6.14 -0.60 -6.94
C ILE A 31 -5.83 0.37 -5.80
N PHE A 32 -4.59 0.83 -5.69
CA PHE A 32 -4.17 1.76 -4.65
C PHE A 32 -4.90 3.10 -4.76
N ALA A 33 -5.00 3.66 -5.98
CA ALA A 33 -5.77 4.85 -6.23
C ALA A 33 -7.27 4.65 -5.97
N GLY A 34 -7.80 3.47 -6.31
CA GLY A 34 -9.17 3.09 -6.01
C GLY A 34 -9.48 3.11 -4.52
N TRP A 35 -8.63 2.51 -3.69
CA TRP A 35 -8.75 2.58 -2.23
C TRP A 35 -8.68 4.01 -1.69
N MET A 36 -7.85 4.86 -2.29
CA MET A 36 -7.67 6.24 -1.87
C MET A 36 -8.90 7.13 -2.20
N ILE A 37 -9.56 6.88 -3.33
CA ILE A 37 -10.60 7.75 -3.86
C ILE A 37 -12.00 7.17 -3.60
N TYR A 38 -12.16 5.85 -3.72
CA TYR A 38 -13.43 5.12 -3.67
C TYR A 38 -13.38 4.06 -2.57
N TYR A 39 -13.01 4.45 -1.37
CA TYR A 39 -12.83 3.52 -0.23
C TYR A 39 -14.09 2.68 0.02
N THR A 40 -15.26 3.30 0.02
CA THR A 40 -16.55 2.65 0.30
C THR A 40 -16.87 1.52 -0.69
N GLU A 41 -16.52 1.71 -1.96
CA GLU A 41 -16.67 0.71 -3.01
C GLU A 41 -15.62 -0.40 -2.88
N TRP A 42 -14.38 -0.03 -2.58
CA TRP A 42 -13.29 -0.98 -2.45
C TRP A 42 -13.35 -1.84 -1.20
N GLU A 43 -13.90 -1.36 -0.08
CA GLU A 43 -14.10 -2.15 1.14
C GLU A 43 -15.03 -3.36 0.93
N THR A 44 -15.86 -3.33 -0.13
CA THR A 44 -16.75 -4.43 -0.51
C THR A 44 -16.14 -5.39 -1.53
N GLN A 45 -14.95 -5.07 -2.08
CA GLN A 45 -14.30 -5.94 -3.06
C GLN A 45 -13.59 -7.11 -2.37
N PRO A 46 -13.78 -8.36 -2.85
CA PRO A 46 -13.19 -9.55 -2.25
C PRO A 46 -11.72 -9.72 -2.68
N ILE A 47 -10.86 -8.77 -2.27
CA ILE A 47 -9.43 -8.73 -2.64
C ILE A 47 -8.51 -9.36 -1.59
N ILE A 48 -9.00 -9.59 -0.37
CA ILE A 48 -8.19 -10.10 0.74
C ILE A 48 -8.11 -11.63 0.66
N GLU A 49 -6.91 -12.17 0.39
CA GLU A 49 -6.71 -13.62 0.36
C GLU A 49 -6.62 -14.21 1.76
N VAL A 50 -7.54 -15.11 2.10
CA VAL A 50 -7.59 -15.87 3.35
C VAL A 50 -7.32 -17.35 3.04
N LYS A 51 -6.07 -17.80 3.22
CA LYS A 51 -5.64 -19.15 2.83
C LYS A 51 -6.16 -20.25 3.77
N SER A 52 -6.33 -19.95 5.05
CA SER A 52 -6.71 -20.90 6.08
C SER A 52 -8.21 -21.18 6.08
N LYS A 53 -8.59 -22.44 5.85
CA LYS A 53 -10.00 -22.90 5.95
C LYS A 53 -10.60 -22.70 7.35
N ALA A 54 -9.79 -22.74 8.39
CA ALA A 54 -10.25 -22.47 9.75
C ALA A 54 -10.62 -20.99 9.90
N VAL A 55 -9.79 -20.08 9.40
CA VAL A 55 -10.06 -18.63 9.44
C VAL A 55 -11.26 -18.28 8.55
N GLN A 56 -11.37 -18.88 7.34
CA GLN A 56 -12.55 -18.69 6.48
C GLN A 56 -13.86 -18.99 7.22
N ARG A 57 -13.90 -20.12 7.94
CA ARG A 57 -15.08 -20.51 8.75
C ARG A 57 -15.34 -19.52 9.88
N MET A 58 -14.27 -19.00 10.54
CA MET A 58 -14.42 -18.03 11.64
C MET A 58 -15.04 -16.70 11.18
N ILE A 59 -14.74 -16.28 9.95
CA ILE A 59 -15.29 -15.03 9.39
C ILE A 59 -16.56 -15.26 8.56
N GLY A 60 -16.90 -16.53 8.24
CA GLY A 60 -18.15 -16.88 7.57
C GLY A 60 -18.09 -16.77 6.04
N ILE A 61 -16.96 -17.11 5.43
CA ILE A 61 -16.80 -17.13 3.97
C ILE A 61 -16.55 -18.57 3.46
N ASP A 62 -17.02 -18.85 2.25
CA ASP A 62 -16.88 -20.17 1.60
C ASP A 62 -15.67 -20.23 0.66
N ASP A 63 -15.24 -19.09 0.11
CA ASP A 63 -14.06 -18.95 -0.75
C ASP A 63 -12.88 -18.37 0.02
N LYS A 64 -11.70 -18.40 -0.61
CA LYS A 64 -10.48 -17.81 -0.07
C LYS A 64 -10.41 -16.28 -0.18
N TRP A 65 -11.35 -15.67 -0.86
CA TRP A 65 -11.40 -14.24 -1.09
C TRP A 65 -12.43 -13.57 -0.20
N ALA A 66 -11.98 -12.62 0.60
CA ALA A 66 -12.79 -11.84 1.51
C ALA A 66 -12.77 -10.35 1.16
N CYS A 67 -13.83 -9.64 1.47
CA CYS A 67 -13.87 -8.19 1.55
C CYS A 67 -13.68 -7.72 2.99
N VAL A 68 -13.47 -6.42 3.21
CA VAL A 68 -13.27 -5.88 4.58
C VAL A 68 -14.45 -6.19 5.48
N LYS A 69 -15.67 -6.06 4.96
CA LYS A 69 -16.91 -6.29 5.74
C LYS A 69 -17.05 -7.71 6.28
N ASP A 70 -16.46 -8.70 5.62
CA ASP A 70 -16.52 -10.09 6.08
C ASP A 70 -15.84 -10.32 7.43
N PHE A 71 -14.91 -9.42 7.81
CA PHE A 71 -14.17 -9.48 9.07
C PHE A 71 -14.90 -8.87 10.27
N TYR A 72 -16.05 -8.23 10.03
CA TYR A 72 -16.81 -7.54 11.09
C TYR A 72 -18.19 -8.13 11.26
N ASN A 73 -18.69 -8.12 12.49
CA ASN A 73 -20.06 -8.45 12.82
C ASN A 73 -21.01 -7.27 12.54
N ALA A 74 -22.31 -7.49 12.66
CA ALA A 74 -23.33 -6.44 12.46
C ALA A 74 -23.20 -5.26 13.44
N ASP A 75 -22.58 -5.47 14.60
CA ASP A 75 -22.28 -4.46 15.61
C ASP A 75 -20.90 -3.79 15.40
N ASN A 76 -20.26 -3.99 14.24
CA ASN A 76 -18.92 -3.55 13.90
C ASN A 76 -17.79 -4.13 14.78
N SER A 77 -18.05 -5.15 15.58
CA SER A 77 -16.97 -5.84 16.30
C SER A 77 -16.14 -6.72 15.35
N TYR A 78 -14.82 -6.76 15.55
CA TYR A 78 -13.90 -7.55 14.74
C TYR A 78 -14.00 -9.04 15.11
N LYS A 79 -14.34 -9.90 14.15
CA LYS A 79 -14.60 -11.34 14.36
C LYS A 79 -13.41 -12.14 14.89
N LEU A 80 -12.19 -11.69 14.60
CA LEU A 80 -10.96 -12.38 15.01
C LEU A 80 -10.29 -11.75 16.25
N SER A 81 -10.95 -10.79 16.91
CA SER A 81 -10.43 -10.11 18.09
C SER A 81 -9.97 -11.10 19.17
N GLY A 82 -8.72 -10.95 19.64
CA GLY A 82 -8.11 -11.78 20.67
C GLY A 82 -7.73 -13.21 20.25
N LYS A 83 -8.20 -13.70 19.10
CA LYS A 83 -8.00 -15.10 18.67
C LYS A 83 -6.55 -15.44 18.29
N SER A 84 -5.76 -14.45 17.87
CA SER A 84 -4.34 -14.66 17.56
C SER A 84 -3.49 -15.02 18.79
N ASN A 85 -3.97 -14.67 19.99
CA ASN A 85 -3.30 -14.94 21.27
C ASN A 85 -3.97 -16.07 22.09
N ASP A 86 -5.09 -16.62 21.61
CA ASP A 86 -5.82 -17.69 22.30
C ASP A 86 -5.09 -19.01 22.17
N THR A 87 -4.54 -19.49 23.28
CA THR A 87 -3.77 -20.75 23.36
C THR A 87 -4.61 -22.00 23.12
N SER A 88 -5.91 -21.94 23.19
CA SER A 88 -6.82 -23.04 22.84
C SER A 88 -6.89 -23.28 21.33
N ILE A 89 -6.49 -22.31 20.52
CA ILE A 89 -6.44 -22.38 19.06
C ILE A 89 -5.06 -22.92 18.63
N PRO A 90 -4.99 -23.89 17.71
CA PRO A 90 -3.73 -24.40 17.19
C PRO A 90 -2.82 -23.30 16.63
N GLU A 91 -1.50 -23.40 16.85
CA GLU A 91 -0.51 -22.37 16.45
C GLU A 91 -0.56 -22.06 14.94
N SER A 92 -0.78 -23.07 14.09
CA SER A 92 -0.91 -22.87 12.65
C SER A 92 -2.10 -21.98 12.28
N VAL A 93 -3.19 -22.06 13.03
CA VAL A 93 -4.39 -21.22 12.84
C VAL A 93 -4.13 -19.82 13.38
N ARG A 94 -3.52 -19.71 14.57
CA ARG A 94 -3.12 -18.40 15.14
C ARG A 94 -2.19 -17.63 14.21
N LYS A 95 -1.22 -18.32 13.58
CA LYS A 95 -0.35 -17.72 12.56
C LYS A 95 -1.15 -17.21 11.36
N ALA A 96 -2.14 -17.99 10.90
CA ALA A 96 -3.02 -17.57 9.80
C ALA A 96 -3.92 -16.39 10.19
N ILE A 97 -4.36 -16.28 11.45
CA ILE A 97 -5.09 -15.13 11.97
C ILE A 97 -4.18 -13.91 11.96
N ARG A 98 -2.94 -14.00 12.45
CA ARG A 98 -1.98 -12.89 12.42
C ARG A 98 -1.71 -12.37 11.00
N ASP A 99 -1.56 -13.28 10.01
CA ASP A 99 -1.40 -12.87 8.60
C ASP A 99 -2.59 -12.04 8.10
N VAL A 100 -3.79 -12.42 8.49
CA VAL A 100 -5.02 -11.69 8.15
C VAL A 100 -5.14 -10.38 8.94
N ASP A 101 -4.83 -10.40 10.24
CA ASP A 101 -4.81 -9.19 11.09
C ASP A 101 -3.88 -8.11 10.49
N GLU A 102 -2.69 -8.52 10.01
CA GLU A 102 -1.76 -7.60 9.32
C GLU A 102 -2.36 -7.01 8.04
N LYS A 103 -3.15 -7.78 7.27
CA LYS A 103 -3.83 -7.27 6.06
C LYS A 103 -4.89 -6.23 6.42
N ILE A 104 -5.70 -6.52 7.44
CA ILE A 104 -6.72 -5.58 7.92
C ILE A 104 -6.05 -4.33 8.50
N GLN A 105 -4.95 -4.48 9.25
CA GLN A 105 -4.19 -3.34 9.77
C GLN A 105 -3.68 -2.42 8.65
N VAL A 106 -3.13 -2.97 7.58
CA VAL A 106 -2.67 -2.17 6.42
C VAL A 106 -3.84 -1.40 5.78
N ILE A 107 -5.02 -2.01 5.67
CA ILE A 107 -6.22 -1.31 5.18
C ILE A 107 -6.66 -0.21 6.16
N THR A 108 -6.61 -0.47 7.47
CA THR A 108 -6.93 0.53 8.49
C THR A 108 -5.98 1.73 8.44
N MET A 109 -4.67 1.49 8.25
CA MET A 109 -3.70 2.57 8.04
C MET A 109 -4.03 3.40 6.79
N PHE A 110 -4.57 2.75 5.76
CA PHE A 110 -5.03 3.44 4.55
C PHE A 110 -6.22 4.36 4.88
N TYR A 111 -7.23 3.83 5.57
CA TYR A 111 -8.41 4.57 6.01
C TYR A 111 -8.06 5.78 6.89
N ASN A 112 -7.10 5.61 7.80
CA ASN A 112 -6.63 6.68 8.69
C ASN A 112 -5.69 7.68 8.00
N SER A 113 -5.47 7.58 6.68
CA SER A 113 -4.49 8.38 5.94
C SER A 113 -3.03 8.23 6.40
N GLU A 114 -2.70 7.16 7.13
CA GLU A 114 -1.38 6.89 7.69
C GLU A 114 -0.40 6.26 6.68
N MET A 115 -0.86 5.89 5.49
CA MET A 115 -0.03 5.24 4.47
C MET A 115 0.85 6.21 3.68
N LEU A 116 0.41 7.44 3.48
CA LEU A 116 1.03 8.39 2.55
C LEU A 116 1.90 9.41 3.28
N HIS A 117 3.12 9.02 3.66
CA HIS A 117 4.11 9.94 4.18
C HIS A 117 4.76 10.72 3.03
N ILE A 118 4.11 11.77 2.54
CA ILE A 118 4.50 12.49 1.32
C ILE A 118 4.94 13.94 1.56
N PHE A 119 4.82 14.46 2.77
CA PHE A 119 5.20 15.83 3.10
C PHE A 119 6.46 15.87 3.98
N PRO A 120 7.65 16.08 3.38
CA PRO A 120 8.89 16.19 4.14
C PRO A 120 8.97 17.54 4.85
N LEU A 121 9.28 17.53 6.14
CA LEU A 121 9.54 18.70 6.96
C LEU A 121 10.75 18.46 7.87
N SER A 122 11.56 19.51 8.08
CA SER A 122 12.67 19.48 9.01
C SER A 122 12.27 20.13 10.33
N ASP A 123 12.61 19.48 11.43
CA ASP A 123 12.52 20.07 12.78
C ASP A 123 13.82 20.80 13.21
N GLY A 124 14.72 21.05 12.24
CA GLY A 124 16.06 21.62 12.48
C GLY A 124 17.12 20.60 12.87
N LYS A 125 16.75 19.36 13.21
CA LYS A 125 17.66 18.25 13.57
C LYS A 125 17.57 17.09 12.57
N SER A 126 16.36 16.79 12.10
CA SER A 126 16.11 15.67 11.21
C SER A 126 15.02 16.02 10.19
N LEU A 127 15.05 15.35 9.04
CA LEU A 127 13.98 15.39 8.05
C LEU A 127 13.00 14.27 8.37
N ARG A 128 11.74 14.62 8.58
CA ARG A 128 10.64 13.65 8.77
C ARG A 128 9.61 13.79 7.67
N TRP A 129 8.92 12.71 7.40
CA TRP A 129 7.86 12.66 6.39
C TRP A 129 6.51 12.55 7.11
N TYR A 130 5.62 13.48 6.78
CA TYR A 130 4.30 13.58 7.39
C TYR A 130 3.22 13.14 6.40
N THR A 131 2.11 12.66 6.93
CA THR A 131 0.94 12.27 6.16
C THR A 131 0.02 13.48 5.92
N PRO A 132 -0.84 13.43 4.90
CA PRO A 132 -1.95 14.37 4.80
C PRO A 132 -2.79 14.36 6.08
N GLY A 133 -3.16 15.53 6.58
CA GLY A 133 -3.95 15.63 7.82
C GLY A 133 -3.16 15.47 9.12
N SER A 134 -1.81 15.36 9.09
CA SER A 134 -0.99 15.35 10.31
C SER A 134 -1.19 16.59 11.15
N THR A 135 -1.43 16.40 12.45
CA THR A 135 -1.60 17.49 13.42
C THR A 135 -0.33 17.78 14.22
N ASP A 136 0.64 16.87 14.21
CA ASP A 136 1.91 16.90 14.95
C ASP A 136 3.06 17.53 14.15
N LEU A 137 2.74 18.51 13.28
CA LEU A 137 3.74 19.20 12.46
C LEU A 137 4.74 20.00 13.32
N PRO A 138 6.00 20.18 12.84
CA PRO A 138 7.00 20.96 13.54
C PRO A 138 6.55 22.40 13.82
N GLN A 139 7.07 23.00 14.89
CA GLN A 139 6.85 24.41 15.17
C GLN A 139 7.39 25.29 14.03
N GLY A 140 6.64 26.33 13.65
CA GLY A 140 7.05 27.26 12.61
C GLY A 140 6.51 26.95 11.21
N VAL A 141 5.73 25.88 11.04
CA VAL A 141 4.98 25.65 9.78
C VAL A 141 3.94 26.77 9.63
N GLY A 142 4.07 27.56 8.57
CA GLY A 142 3.16 28.70 8.31
C GLY A 142 1.74 28.24 7.95
N GLY A 143 0.75 29.12 8.18
CA GLY A 143 -0.65 28.77 7.97
C GLY A 143 -0.97 28.27 6.56
N ALA A 144 -0.38 28.85 5.52
CA ALA A 144 -0.55 28.41 4.14
C ALA A 144 0.05 27.03 3.88
N GLU A 145 1.23 26.76 4.45
CA GLU A 145 1.90 25.46 4.37
C GLU A 145 1.12 24.39 5.14
N PHE A 146 0.64 24.72 6.32
CA PHE A 146 -0.25 23.85 7.10
C PHE A 146 -1.51 23.48 6.32
N GLN A 147 -2.18 24.46 5.71
CA GLN A 147 -3.38 24.20 4.88
C GLN A 147 -3.06 23.34 3.67
N PHE A 148 -1.91 23.52 3.02
CA PHE A 148 -1.50 22.70 1.89
C PHE A 148 -1.27 21.24 2.32
N ILE A 149 -0.53 20.99 3.40
CA ILE A 149 -0.27 19.64 3.91
C ILE A 149 -1.58 18.94 4.28
N ASN A 150 -2.48 19.62 4.95
CA ASN A 150 -3.72 19.02 5.43
C ASN A 150 -4.75 18.76 4.33
N HIS A 151 -4.81 19.59 3.30
CA HIS A 151 -5.90 19.56 2.31
C HIS A 151 -5.50 19.22 0.88
N ALA A 152 -4.20 19.02 0.60
CA ALA A 152 -3.76 18.71 -0.76
C ALA A 152 -4.42 17.45 -1.32
N MET A 153 -4.58 16.42 -0.50
CA MET A 153 -5.24 15.17 -0.92
C MET A 153 -6.75 15.33 -1.09
N ASP A 154 -7.41 16.13 -0.25
CA ASP A 154 -8.83 16.44 -0.40
C ASP A 154 -9.09 17.17 -1.73
N TYR A 155 -8.23 18.12 -2.09
CA TYR A 155 -8.30 18.80 -3.38
C TYR A 155 -8.05 17.84 -4.55
N LEU A 156 -7.05 16.96 -4.43
CA LEU A 156 -6.76 15.95 -5.45
C LEU A 156 -7.98 15.04 -5.69
N VAL A 157 -8.55 14.49 -4.64
CA VAL A 157 -9.74 13.62 -4.73
C VAL A 157 -10.91 14.40 -5.34
N ARG A 158 -11.15 15.63 -4.91
CA ARG A 158 -12.22 16.49 -5.45
C ARG A 158 -12.05 16.74 -6.95
N TYR A 159 -10.85 17.06 -7.42
CA TYR A 159 -10.59 17.26 -8.86
C TYR A 159 -10.79 15.97 -9.65
N ILE A 160 -10.37 14.82 -9.12
CA ILE A 160 -10.57 13.52 -9.78
C ILE A 160 -12.06 13.20 -9.88
N LEU A 161 -12.83 13.36 -8.80
CA LEU A 161 -14.28 13.11 -8.78
C LEU A 161 -15.05 14.09 -9.70
N ALA A 162 -14.55 15.31 -9.87
CA ALA A 162 -15.09 16.29 -10.81
C ALA A 162 -14.63 16.06 -12.27
N ASN A 163 -13.81 15.03 -12.52
CA ASN A 163 -13.17 14.78 -13.82
C ASN A 163 -12.31 15.97 -14.31
N ASP A 164 -11.79 16.79 -13.40
CA ASP A 164 -10.88 17.90 -13.69
C ASP A 164 -9.43 17.41 -13.68
N VAL A 165 -8.98 16.92 -14.82
CA VAL A 165 -7.64 16.36 -15.01
C VAL A 165 -6.54 17.40 -14.80
N GLU A 166 -6.77 18.65 -15.23
CA GLU A 166 -5.76 19.71 -15.09
C GLU A 166 -5.63 20.18 -13.64
N GLY A 167 -6.73 20.30 -12.91
CA GLY A 167 -6.72 20.55 -11.47
C GLY A 167 -5.98 19.45 -10.70
N ALA A 168 -6.26 18.18 -11.00
CA ALA A 168 -5.58 17.04 -10.39
C ALA A 168 -4.06 17.04 -10.68
N LYS A 169 -3.64 17.25 -11.93
CA LYS A 169 -2.22 17.40 -12.31
C LYS A 169 -1.56 18.57 -11.57
N GLY A 170 -2.28 19.69 -11.43
CA GLY A 170 -1.81 20.87 -10.72
C GLY A 170 -1.47 20.57 -9.26
N ILE A 171 -2.31 19.83 -8.54
CA ILE A 171 -2.02 19.39 -7.15
C ILE A 171 -0.84 18.43 -7.09
N ILE A 172 -0.80 17.41 -7.96
CA ILE A 172 0.32 16.46 -8.01
C ILE A 172 1.65 17.20 -8.25
N SER A 173 1.66 18.15 -9.19
CA SER A 173 2.85 18.97 -9.47
C SER A 173 3.27 19.81 -8.26
N LYS A 174 2.31 20.41 -7.54
CA LYS A 174 2.60 21.18 -6.32
C LYS A 174 3.19 20.30 -5.22
N ILE A 175 2.68 19.07 -5.03
CA ILE A 175 3.24 18.11 -4.08
C ILE A 175 4.68 17.76 -4.48
N GLY A 176 4.94 17.48 -5.76
CA GLY A 176 6.29 17.17 -6.25
C GLY A 176 7.28 18.33 -6.09
N LEU A 177 6.86 19.56 -6.36
CA LEU A 177 7.68 20.77 -6.13
C LEU A 177 7.97 20.96 -4.65
N TYR A 178 6.98 20.78 -3.79
CA TYR A 178 7.14 20.84 -2.34
C TYR A 178 8.15 19.82 -1.83
N GLN A 179 8.04 18.56 -2.27
CA GLN A 179 8.99 17.51 -1.93
C GLN A 179 10.42 17.87 -2.36
N LYS A 180 10.57 18.38 -3.59
CA LYS A 180 11.88 18.80 -4.11
C LYS A 180 12.49 19.96 -3.32
N ASP A 181 11.67 20.92 -2.92
CA ASP A 181 12.11 22.07 -2.12
C ASP A 181 12.56 21.65 -0.71
N LYS A 182 11.76 20.82 -0.02
CA LYS A 182 11.97 20.45 1.38
C LYS A 182 12.94 19.28 1.57
N ALA A 183 12.92 18.27 0.70
CA ALA A 183 13.75 17.07 0.83
C ALA A 183 15.03 17.13 -0.02
N GLY A 184 15.07 17.91 -1.09
CA GLY A 184 16.25 18.18 -1.88
C GLY A 184 17.02 16.91 -2.29
N LYS A 185 18.25 16.78 -1.83
CA LYS A 185 19.18 15.68 -2.17
C LYS A 185 18.79 14.31 -1.60
N VAL A 186 17.83 14.26 -0.69
CA VAL A 186 17.37 12.98 -0.08
C VAL A 186 16.40 12.26 -1.02
N LEU A 187 15.81 12.96 -1.98
CA LEU A 187 14.93 12.34 -2.97
C LEU A 187 15.73 11.48 -3.94
N PRO A 188 15.21 10.28 -4.29
CA PRO A 188 15.82 9.46 -5.33
C PRO A 188 15.78 10.18 -6.69
N SER A 189 16.81 9.95 -7.48
CA SER A 189 16.88 10.48 -8.85
C SER A 189 15.80 9.84 -9.75
N ALA A 190 15.48 10.51 -10.86
CA ALA A 190 14.54 9.96 -11.83
C ALA A 190 15.00 8.62 -12.41
N PHE A 191 16.30 8.37 -12.48
CA PHE A 191 16.85 7.09 -12.90
C PHE A 191 16.61 5.99 -11.87
N GLU A 192 16.89 6.24 -10.59
CA GLU A 192 16.64 5.30 -9.49
C GLU A 192 15.15 4.94 -9.41
N ILE A 193 14.25 5.93 -9.51
CA ILE A 193 12.81 5.71 -9.56
C ILE A 193 12.41 4.79 -10.72
N LYS A 194 12.93 5.05 -11.94
CA LYS A 194 12.63 4.22 -13.12
C LYS A 194 13.16 2.80 -12.95
N MET A 195 14.36 2.63 -12.41
CA MET A 195 14.94 1.30 -12.15
C MET A 195 14.15 0.53 -11.10
N GLU A 196 13.68 1.18 -10.05
CA GLU A 196 12.85 0.54 -9.04
C GLU A 196 11.48 0.10 -9.59
N ILE A 197 10.83 0.96 -10.40
CA ILE A 197 9.57 0.60 -11.08
C ILE A 197 9.78 -0.57 -12.03
N ALA A 198 10.88 -0.56 -12.82
CA ALA A 198 11.23 -1.65 -13.70
C ALA A 198 11.48 -2.96 -12.92
N TYR A 199 12.19 -2.89 -11.81
CA TYR A 199 12.40 -4.03 -10.92
C TYR A 199 11.10 -4.62 -10.39
N ASN A 200 10.17 -3.78 -9.93
CA ASN A 200 8.86 -4.20 -9.46
C ASN A 200 8.02 -4.89 -10.56
N SER A 201 8.19 -4.48 -11.83
CA SER A 201 7.47 -5.06 -12.96
C SER A 201 8.01 -6.42 -13.40
N LEU A 202 9.29 -6.70 -13.12
CA LEU A 202 9.97 -7.90 -13.63
C LEU A 202 9.54 -9.21 -12.96
N HIS A 203 8.74 -9.21 -11.90
CA HIS A 203 8.44 -10.42 -11.12
C HIS A 203 9.70 -11.28 -10.90
N SER A 204 10.77 -10.64 -10.45
CA SER A 204 12.19 -11.03 -10.55
C SER A 204 12.49 -12.49 -10.20
N ALA A 205 11.81 -13.09 -9.22
CA ALA A 205 12.09 -14.46 -8.80
C ALA A 205 11.85 -15.49 -9.93
N ARG A 206 10.78 -15.33 -10.72
CA ARG A 206 10.47 -16.28 -11.81
C ARG A 206 11.46 -16.17 -12.96
N TRP A 207 11.79 -14.96 -13.38
CA TRP A 207 12.74 -14.73 -14.46
C TRP A 207 14.15 -15.18 -14.10
N VAL A 208 14.60 -14.92 -12.87
CA VAL A 208 15.90 -15.43 -12.38
C VAL A 208 15.92 -16.96 -12.37
N THR A 209 14.83 -17.60 -11.90
CA THR A 209 14.73 -19.08 -11.92
C THR A 209 14.82 -19.62 -13.36
N PHE A 210 14.08 -19.04 -14.31
CA PHE A 210 14.16 -19.43 -15.73
C PHE A 210 15.55 -19.21 -16.30
N LEU A 211 16.20 -18.10 -16.00
CA LEU A 211 17.56 -17.81 -16.46
C LEU A 211 18.57 -18.82 -15.89
N CYS A 212 18.49 -19.12 -14.60
CA CYS A 212 19.34 -20.13 -13.97
C CYS A 212 19.12 -21.54 -14.56
N LEU A 213 17.87 -21.92 -14.82
CA LEU A 213 17.56 -23.18 -15.48
C LEU A 213 18.09 -23.21 -16.92
N ALA A 214 17.91 -22.15 -17.69
CA ALA A 214 18.42 -22.06 -19.06
C ALA A 214 19.97 -22.17 -19.09
N LEU A 215 20.65 -21.48 -18.18
CA LEU A 215 22.11 -21.58 -18.02
C LEU A 215 22.55 -22.98 -17.62
N ALA A 216 21.86 -23.63 -16.66
CA ALA A 216 22.15 -24.99 -16.27
C ALA A 216 21.99 -25.96 -17.43
N PHE A 217 20.93 -25.84 -18.22
CA PHE A 217 20.76 -26.63 -19.45
C PHE A 217 21.87 -26.37 -20.47
N ALA A 218 22.24 -25.10 -20.73
CA ALA A 218 23.32 -24.76 -21.64
C ALA A 218 24.66 -25.38 -21.20
N PHE A 219 25.00 -25.34 -19.91
CA PHE A 219 26.21 -25.97 -19.37
C PHE A 219 26.17 -27.50 -19.47
N CYS A 220 25.02 -28.13 -19.25
CA CYS A 220 24.86 -29.57 -19.47
C CYS A 220 25.11 -29.95 -20.93
N PHE A 221 24.63 -29.17 -21.89
CA PHE A 221 24.86 -29.44 -23.32
C PHE A 221 26.31 -29.18 -23.78
N LEU A 222 27.00 -28.26 -23.15
CA LEU A 222 28.41 -27.98 -23.46
C LEU A 222 29.37 -28.95 -22.77
N SER A 223 28.91 -29.76 -21.85
CA SER A 223 29.67 -30.74 -21.07
C SER A 223 29.70 -32.12 -21.72
N PHE A 224 28.96 -32.32 -22.81
CA PHE A 224 28.92 -33.49 -23.64
C PHE A 224 29.51 -33.21 -25.04
#